data_20c0a6847af93dc79d69d10af2549da1
#
_entry.id   20c0a6847af93dc79d69d10af2549da1
#
_cell.length_a   1.000
_cell.length_b   1.000
_cell.length_c   1.000
_cell.angle_alpha   90.00
_cell.angle_beta   90.00
_cell.angle_gamma   90.00
#
_symmetry.space_group_name_H-M   'P 1'
#
loop_
_entity.id
_entity.type
_entity.pdbx_description
1 polymer ?
#
loop_
_entity_poly.entity_id
_entity_poly.type
_entity_poly.pdbx_seq_one_letter_code
_entity_poly.pdbx_strand_id
1 'polypeptide(L)'
;MPVHGELRHMSEHARLARELQVPQTVVALNGQMVRLAPGAAEIIDETPSGRLHLDGRLLVHEDEGFARSRRALGFAGFIGITLVLDRKGRLAAEPVLHLEGIPDIVHGAVRAAAARAAGAKRAKGDIAEDVRIAARRAANEMWGKKPVVRVQIVEV
;
A
#
# COMPACT_ATOMS: atom_id res chain seq x y z
N MET A 1 -5.49 15.47 33.03
CA MET A 1 -5.89 15.08 31.66
C MET A 1 -4.82 14.17 31.10
N PRO A 2 -5.09 12.87 30.91
CA PRO A 2 -4.11 11.97 30.32
C PRO A 2 -3.94 12.28 28.83
N VAL A 3 -2.72 12.22 28.36
CA VAL A 3 -2.31 12.41 26.97
C VAL A 3 -1.41 11.24 26.56
N HIS A 4 -1.28 10.98 25.26
CA HIS A 4 -0.53 9.84 24.74
C HIS A 4 -1.15 8.48 25.05
N GLY A 5 -2.09 8.06 24.27
CA GLY A 5 -2.69 6.73 24.36
C GLY A 5 -3.49 6.37 23.12
N GLU A 6 -3.67 5.08 22.90
CA GLU A 6 -4.63 4.57 21.94
C GLU A 6 -6.05 4.71 22.50
N LEU A 7 -7.05 4.69 21.63
CA LEU A 7 -8.47 4.78 22.01
C LEU A 7 -8.86 3.83 23.16
N ARG A 8 -8.37 2.59 23.15
CA ARG A 8 -8.64 1.61 24.20
C ARG A 8 -8.14 2.08 25.58
N HIS A 9 -6.95 2.70 25.64
CA HIS A 9 -6.38 3.23 26.89
C HIS A 9 -7.18 4.41 27.39
N MET A 10 -7.61 5.30 26.48
CA MET A 10 -8.45 6.44 26.85
C MET A 10 -9.82 6.00 27.34
N SER A 11 -10.42 4.97 26.72
CA SER A 11 -11.71 4.40 27.13
C SER A 11 -11.64 3.76 28.52
N GLU A 12 -10.58 2.97 28.81
CA GLU A 12 -10.36 2.39 30.12
C GLU A 12 -10.11 3.46 31.19
N HIS A 13 -9.37 4.52 30.85
CA HIS A 13 -9.15 5.64 31.75
C HIS A 13 -10.45 6.40 32.06
N ALA A 14 -11.30 6.60 31.06
CA ALA A 14 -12.61 7.21 31.27
C ALA A 14 -13.54 6.31 32.11
N ARG A 15 -13.42 4.96 31.97
CA ARG A 15 -14.14 4.01 32.81
C ARG A 15 -13.71 4.13 34.28
N LEU A 16 -12.40 4.12 34.53
CA LEU A 16 -11.85 4.30 35.86
C LEU A 16 -12.30 5.63 36.50
N ALA A 17 -12.27 6.72 35.73
CA ALA A 17 -12.70 8.02 36.20
C ALA A 17 -14.17 8.02 36.65
N ARG A 18 -15.05 7.34 35.90
CA ARG A 18 -16.48 7.18 36.30
C ARG A 18 -16.63 6.34 37.58
N GLU A 19 -15.87 5.25 37.74
CA GLU A 19 -15.85 4.43 38.92
C GLU A 19 -15.40 5.26 40.16
N LEU A 20 -14.48 6.18 39.97
CA LEU A 20 -14.02 7.14 40.99
C LEU A 20 -14.94 8.37 41.13
N GLN A 21 -16.13 8.32 40.54
CA GLN A 21 -17.15 9.37 40.63
C GLN A 21 -16.69 10.75 40.11
N VAL A 22 -15.77 10.79 39.12
CA VAL A 22 -15.45 12.02 38.42
C VAL A 22 -16.69 12.52 37.67
N PRO A 23 -17.17 13.75 37.93
CA PRO A 23 -18.49 14.19 37.45
C PRO A 23 -18.66 14.19 35.94
N GLN A 24 -17.59 14.40 35.19
CA GLN A 24 -17.62 14.44 33.73
C GLN A 24 -16.40 13.78 33.12
N THR A 25 -16.61 12.97 32.12
CA THR A 25 -15.54 12.34 31.34
C THR A 25 -15.86 12.43 29.86
N VAL A 26 -14.90 12.91 29.07
CA VAL A 26 -14.97 12.96 27.60
C VAL A 26 -13.77 12.22 27.03
N VAL A 27 -14.01 11.30 26.13
CA VAL A 27 -12.96 10.65 25.32
C VAL A 27 -12.89 11.35 23.99
N ALA A 28 -11.80 12.06 23.73
CA ALA A 28 -11.60 12.80 22.49
C ALA A 28 -10.44 12.20 21.70
N LEU A 29 -10.65 12.05 20.40
CA LEU A 29 -9.62 11.63 19.45
C LEU A 29 -8.83 12.84 18.93
N ASN A 30 -7.68 12.58 18.30
CA ASN A 30 -6.92 13.63 17.61
C ASN A 30 -7.82 14.35 16.59
N GLY A 31 -7.76 15.66 16.59
CA GLY A 31 -8.58 16.51 15.72
C GLY A 31 -9.92 16.93 16.32
N GLN A 32 -10.43 16.23 17.34
CA GLN A 32 -11.68 16.64 17.98
C GLN A 32 -11.49 17.83 18.93
N MET A 33 -12.30 18.86 18.76
CA MET A 33 -12.32 20.04 19.60
C MET A 33 -13.32 19.85 20.75
N VAL A 34 -12.82 19.95 21.97
CA VAL A 34 -13.66 19.76 23.18
C VAL A 34 -13.90 21.11 23.85
N ARG A 35 -15.16 21.51 23.99
CA ARG A 35 -15.54 22.62 24.83
C ARG A 35 -15.52 22.15 26.29
N LEU A 36 -14.72 22.81 27.11
CA LEU A 36 -14.62 22.50 28.53
C LEU A 36 -15.56 23.37 29.40
N ALA A 37 -15.92 24.54 28.92
CA ALA A 37 -16.81 25.49 29.59
C ALA A 37 -17.38 26.50 28.54
N PRO A 38 -18.57 27.10 28.83
CA PRO A 38 -19.48 26.86 29.93
C PRO A 38 -20.31 25.60 29.69
N GLY A 39 -20.80 25.00 30.77
CA GLY A 39 -21.64 23.80 30.74
C GLY A 39 -20.85 22.49 30.78
N ALA A 40 -21.48 21.41 30.32
CA ALA A 40 -20.85 20.11 30.26
C ALA A 40 -19.75 20.05 29.19
N ALA A 41 -18.69 19.27 29.47
CA ALA A 41 -17.66 19.05 28.46
C ALA A 41 -18.21 18.19 27.32
N GLU A 42 -18.09 18.70 26.09
CA GLU A 42 -18.59 18.01 24.89
C GLU A 42 -17.71 18.25 23.65
N ILE A 43 -17.73 17.32 22.72
CA ILE A 43 -17.08 17.48 21.41
C ILE A 43 -17.97 18.39 20.56
N ILE A 44 -17.43 19.52 20.11
CA ILE A 44 -18.18 20.55 19.40
C ILE A 44 -17.79 20.71 17.94
N ASP A 45 -16.58 20.28 17.57
CA ASP A 45 -16.08 20.44 16.20
C ASP A 45 -14.89 19.50 15.95
N GLU A 46 -14.41 19.47 14.71
CA GLU A 46 -13.23 18.72 14.30
C GLU A 46 -12.28 19.61 13.49
N THR A 47 -10.99 19.44 13.72
CA THR A 47 -9.93 20.08 12.92
C THR A 47 -9.12 19.02 12.19
N PRO A 48 -8.56 19.32 11.00
CA PRO A 48 -7.68 18.39 10.29
C PRO A 48 -6.59 17.87 11.23
N SER A 49 -6.49 16.55 11.32
CA SER A 49 -5.48 15.87 12.12
C SER A 49 -4.83 14.76 11.28
N GLY A 50 -3.65 14.34 11.67
CA GLY A 50 -2.92 13.30 10.95
C GLY A 50 -1.42 13.48 11.11
N ARG A 51 -0.68 12.68 10.35
CA ARG A 51 0.78 12.76 10.31
C ARG A 51 1.23 13.33 8.98
N LEU A 52 2.11 14.31 9.05
CA LEU A 52 2.86 14.81 7.92
C LEU A 52 4.27 14.22 7.96
N HIS A 53 4.69 13.63 6.87
CA HIS A 53 6.04 13.12 6.69
C HIS A 53 6.85 14.10 5.86
N LEU A 54 8.04 14.44 6.32
CA LEU A 54 9.01 15.18 5.52
C LEU A 54 9.73 14.19 4.61
N ASP A 55 9.49 14.30 3.30
CA ASP A 55 10.14 13.50 2.28
C ASP A 55 11.01 14.38 1.37
N GLY A 56 12.29 14.38 1.63
CA GLY A 56 13.20 15.36 1.01
C GLY A 56 12.84 16.79 1.42
N ARG A 57 12.20 17.53 0.50
CA ARG A 57 11.74 18.91 0.73
C ARG A 57 10.21 19.04 0.74
N LEU A 58 9.50 17.92 0.63
CA LEU A 58 8.04 17.91 0.56
C LEU A 58 7.44 17.43 1.87
N LEU A 59 6.43 18.16 2.35
CA LEU A 59 5.54 17.68 3.40
C LEU A 59 4.40 16.92 2.73
N VAL A 60 4.22 15.67 3.13
CA VAL A 60 3.25 14.75 2.53
C VAL A 60 2.42 14.09 3.61
N HIS A 61 1.16 13.91 3.34
CA HIS A 61 0.25 13.23 4.26
C HIS A 61 0.55 11.73 4.34
N GLU A 62 0.37 11.13 5.52
CA GLU A 62 0.55 9.68 5.73
C GLU A 62 -0.32 8.85 4.78
N ASP A 63 -1.49 9.36 4.42
CA ASP A 63 -2.46 8.70 3.52
C ASP A 63 -2.07 8.78 2.04
N GLU A 64 -1.11 9.61 1.68
CA GLU A 64 -0.63 9.68 0.31
C GLU A 64 0.04 8.37 -0.11
N GLY A 65 -0.45 7.80 -1.21
CA GLY A 65 -0.12 6.44 -1.64
C GLY A 65 1.37 6.16 -1.89
N PHE A 66 2.21 7.22 -2.01
CA PHE A 66 3.65 7.05 -2.27
C PHE A 66 4.40 6.41 -1.08
N ALA A 67 4.05 6.75 0.18
CA ALA A 67 4.67 6.16 1.38
C ALA A 67 4.37 4.65 1.46
N ARG A 68 3.14 4.26 1.09
CA ARG A 68 2.73 2.85 0.96
C ARG A 68 3.49 2.15 -0.16
N SER A 69 3.65 2.81 -1.32
CA SER A 69 4.40 2.28 -2.46
C SER A 69 5.87 2.05 -2.11
N ARG A 70 6.53 2.99 -1.41
CA ARG A 70 7.91 2.81 -0.94
C ARG A 70 8.07 1.65 0.02
N ARG A 71 7.16 1.50 0.98
CA ARG A 71 7.18 0.34 1.89
C ARG A 71 7.05 -0.98 1.13
N ALA A 72 6.15 -1.04 0.14
CA ALA A 72 5.98 -2.23 -0.69
C ALA A 72 7.24 -2.55 -1.52
N LEU A 73 7.85 -1.54 -2.13
CA LEU A 73 9.11 -1.66 -2.88
C LEU A 73 10.26 -2.13 -1.97
N GLY A 74 10.46 -1.50 -0.81
CA GLY A 74 11.49 -1.87 0.15
C GLY A 74 11.30 -3.27 0.76
N PHE A 75 10.04 -3.71 0.94
CA PHE A 75 9.75 -5.03 1.51
C PHE A 75 9.90 -6.18 0.51
N ALA A 76 9.44 -6.00 -0.72
CA ALA A 76 9.27 -7.10 -1.69
C ALA A 76 9.93 -6.83 -3.06
N GLY A 77 10.60 -5.71 -3.23
CA GLY A 77 11.26 -5.36 -4.49
C GLY A 77 10.30 -5.02 -5.63
N PHE A 78 10.88 -4.89 -6.80
CA PHE A 78 10.20 -4.47 -8.03
C PHE A 78 10.52 -5.38 -9.21
N ILE A 79 9.52 -5.65 -10.05
CA ILE A 79 9.64 -6.35 -11.33
C ILE A 79 9.07 -5.46 -12.43
N GLY A 80 9.91 -4.99 -13.33
CA GLY A 80 9.54 -4.40 -14.60
C GLY A 80 9.51 -5.47 -15.69
N ILE A 81 8.45 -5.53 -16.49
CA ILE A 81 8.34 -6.46 -17.63
C ILE A 81 7.96 -5.66 -18.86
N THR A 82 8.77 -5.72 -19.90
CA THR A 82 8.44 -5.15 -21.20
C THR A 82 8.10 -6.27 -22.16
N LEU A 83 6.92 -6.19 -22.78
CA LEU A 83 6.45 -7.09 -23.83
C LEU A 83 6.51 -6.34 -25.17
N VAL A 84 7.08 -6.98 -26.17
CA VAL A 84 7.04 -6.48 -27.55
C VAL A 84 6.04 -7.33 -28.31
N LEU A 85 4.96 -6.70 -28.80
CA LEU A 85 3.87 -7.38 -29.51
C LEU A 85 3.83 -6.92 -30.97
N ASP A 86 3.56 -7.87 -31.87
CA ASP A 86 3.25 -7.57 -33.27
C ASP A 86 1.83 -7.01 -33.41
N ARG A 87 1.49 -6.51 -34.61
CA ARG A 87 0.15 -5.97 -34.94
C ARG A 87 -1.00 -6.97 -34.71
N LYS A 88 -0.70 -8.26 -34.60
CA LYS A 88 -1.67 -9.32 -34.30
C LYS A 88 -1.75 -9.61 -32.80
N GLY A 89 -1.02 -8.89 -31.96
CA GLY A 89 -0.97 -9.06 -30.51
C GLY A 89 -0.17 -10.28 -30.05
N ARG A 90 0.73 -10.82 -30.86
CA ARG A 90 1.62 -11.92 -30.53
C ARG A 90 2.98 -11.40 -30.08
N LEU A 91 3.66 -12.09 -29.20
CA LEU A 91 5.03 -11.77 -28.82
C LEU A 91 5.93 -11.74 -30.07
N ALA A 92 6.55 -10.60 -30.34
CA ALA A 92 7.56 -10.41 -31.35
C ALA A 92 8.97 -10.70 -30.83
N ALA A 93 9.18 -10.64 -29.52
CA ALA A 93 10.43 -10.97 -28.84
C ALA A 93 10.16 -11.55 -27.44
N GLU A 94 11.18 -12.17 -26.85
CA GLU A 94 11.09 -12.60 -25.45
C GLU A 94 10.83 -11.42 -24.51
N PRO A 95 10.06 -11.62 -23.42
CA PRO A 95 9.86 -10.58 -22.41
C PRO A 95 11.18 -10.10 -21.82
N VAL A 96 11.37 -8.78 -21.81
CA VAL A 96 12.51 -8.15 -21.13
C VAL A 96 12.13 -7.91 -19.69
N LEU A 97 12.97 -8.38 -18.75
CA LEU A 97 12.75 -8.25 -17.33
C LEU A 97 13.80 -7.38 -16.67
N HIS A 98 13.33 -6.52 -15.79
CA HIS A 98 14.16 -5.73 -14.89
C HIS A 98 13.69 -6.00 -13.45
N LEU A 99 14.59 -6.53 -12.62
CA LEU A 99 14.29 -6.89 -11.24
C LEU A 99 15.19 -6.12 -10.28
N GLU A 100 14.58 -5.47 -9.28
CA GLU A 100 15.27 -4.71 -8.25
C GLU A 100 14.89 -5.21 -6.86
N GLY A 101 15.91 -5.52 -6.05
CA GLY A 101 15.70 -6.01 -4.68
C GLY A 101 15.08 -7.40 -4.60
N ILE A 102 15.28 -8.24 -5.61
CA ILE A 102 14.73 -9.59 -5.73
C ILE A 102 15.87 -10.59 -5.91
N PRO A 103 15.89 -11.72 -5.18
CA PRO A 103 16.92 -12.75 -5.32
C PRO A 103 16.96 -13.35 -6.72
N ASP A 104 18.18 -13.64 -7.22
CA ASP A 104 18.40 -14.16 -8.58
C ASP A 104 17.66 -15.47 -8.88
N ILE A 105 17.44 -16.30 -7.86
CA ILE A 105 16.69 -17.56 -8.00
C ILE A 105 15.26 -17.36 -8.53
N VAL A 106 14.70 -16.18 -8.36
CA VAL A 106 13.32 -15.86 -8.79
C VAL A 106 13.24 -15.52 -10.28
N HIS A 107 14.36 -15.06 -10.89
CA HIS A 107 14.40 -14.54 -12.27
C HIS A 107 13.86 -15.54 -13.29
N GLY A 108 14.35 -16.80 -13.24
CA GLY A 108 13.95 -17.84 -14.20
C GLY A 108 12.46 -18.16 -14.14
N ALA A 109 11.92 -18.29 -12.93
CA ALA A 109 10.50 -18.59 -12.72
C ALA A 109 9.60 -17.45 -13.21
N VAL A 110 9.96 -16.18 -12.92
CA VAL A 110 9.23 -15.01 -13.38
C VAL A 110 9.25 -14.90 -14.89
N ARG A 111 10.41 -15.08 -15.53
CA ARG A 111 10.57 -15.04 -16.99
C ARG A 111 9.66 -16.09 -17.65
N ALA A 112 9.73 -17.34 -17.20
CA ALA A 112 8.91 -18.40 -17.72
C ALA A 112 7.40 -18.16 -17.54
N ALA A 113 6.99 -17.62 -16.39
CA ALA A 113 5.60 -17.27 -16.12
C ALA A 113 5.11 -16.13 -17.02
N ALA A 114 5.92 -15.07 -17.19
CA ALA A 114 5.60 -13.95 -18.07
C ALA A 114 5.45 -14.38 -19.53
N ALA A 115 6.38 -15.18 -20.06
CA ALA A 115 6.33 -15.68 -21.42
C ALA A 115 5.09 -16.57 -21.67
N ARG A 116 4.77 -17.47 -20.75
CA ARG A 116 3.56 -18.32 -20.85
C ARG A 116 2.27 -17.48 -20.84
N ALA A 117 2.17 -16.50 -19.93
CA ALA A 117 0.99 -15.66 -19.82
C ALA A 117 0.81 -14.78 -21.08
N ALA A 118 1.90 -14.20 -21.60
CA ALA A 118 1.87 -13.38 -22.80
C ALA A 118 1.55 -14.21 -24.07
N GLY A 119 1.94 -15.48 -24.13
CA GLY A 119 1.65 -16.38 -25.25
C GLY A 119 0.23 -16.97 -25.25
N ALA A 120 -0.55 -16.79 -24.20
CA ALA A 120 -1.92 -17.30 -24.12
C ALA A 120 -2.84 -16.55 -25.09
N LYS A 121 -3.66 -17.29 -25.88
CA LYS A 121 -4.63 -16.69 -26.81
C LYS A 121 -5.78 -16.02 -26.04
N ARG A 122 -5.76 -14.67 -25.94
CA ARG A 122 -6.81 -13.87 -25.30
C ARG A 122 -6.98 -12.50 -25.96
N ALA A 123 -8.02 -11.75 -25.53
CA ALA A 123 -8.26 -10.39 -25.98
C ALA A 123 -7.13 -9.44 -25.53
N LYS A 124 -6.75 -8.48 -26.37
CA LYS A 124 -5.60 -7.58 -26.17
C LYS A 124 -5.58 -6.80 -24.83
N GLY A 125 -6.74 -6.56 -24.20
CA GLY A 125 -6.85 -5.75 -22.99
C GLY A 125 -6.30 -6.41 -21.72
N ASP A 126 -6.18 -7.74 -21.70
CA ASP A 126 -5.89 -8.49 -20.49
C ASP A 126 -4.44 -8.99 -20.38
N ILE A 127 -3.63 -8.86 -21.45
CA ILE A 127 -2.26 -9.42 -21.50
C ILE A 127 -1.38 -8.84 -20.39
N ALA A 128 -1.40 -7.54 -20.20
CA ALA A 128 -0.56 -6.91 -19.17
C ALA A 128 -0.94 -7.35 -17.76
N GLU A 129 -2.23 -7.45 -17.49
CA GLU A 129 -2.73 -7.89 -16.18
C GLU A 129 -2.47 -9.38 -15.94
N ASP A 130 -2.68 -10.23 -16.94
CA ASP A 130 -2.38 -11.66 -16.85
C ASP A 130 -0.88 -11.89 -16.59
N VAL A 131 -0.01 -11.20 -17.32
CA VAL A 131 1.44 -11.27 -17.11
C VAL A 131 1.83 -10.73 -15.73
N ARG A 132 1.23 -9.64 -15.29
CA ARG A 132 1.45 -9.07 -13.96
C ARG A 132 1.10 -10.08 -12.86
N ILE A 133 -0.07 -10.72 -12.97
CA ILE A 133 -0.54 -11.72 -12.01
C ILE A 133 0.36 -12.95 -12.03
N ALA A 134 0.71 -13.46 -13.22
CA ALA A 134 1.54 -14.66 -13.38
C ALA A 134 2.95 -14.44 -12.79
N ALA A 135 3.58 -13.31 -13.11
CA ALA A 135 4.90 -12.96 -12.59
C ALA A 135 4.90 -12.82 -11.05
N ARG A 136 3.89 -12.14 -10.50
CA ARG A 136 3.75 -11.96 -9.05
C ARG A 136 3.50 -13.28 -8.32
N ARG A 137 2.72 -14.19 -8.93
CA ARG A 137 2.48 -15.53 -8.40
C ARG A 137 3.76 -16.35 -8.39
N ALA A 138 4.49 -16.40 -9.52
CA ALA A 138 5.75 -17.11 -9.63
C ALA A 138 6.80 -16.62 -8.60
N ALA A 139 6.91 -15.30 -8.40
CA ALA A 139 7.77 -14.75 -7.37
C ALA A 139 7.34 -15.19 -5.95
N ASN A 140 6.04 -15.18 -5.67
CA ASN A 140 5.53 -15.60 -4.36
C ASN A 140 5.74 -17.10 -4.10
N GLU A 141 5.58 -17.95 -5.10
CA GLU A 141 5.82 -19.40 -4.99
C GLU A 141 7.28 -19.73 -4.70
N MET A 142 8.20 -19.00 -5.34
CA MET A 142 9.64 -19.21 -5.17
C MET A 142 10.24 -18.56 -3.93
N TRP A 143 9.71 -17.41 -3.50
CA TRP A 143 10.35 -16.55 -2.48
C TRP A 143 9.46 -16.25 -1.29
N GLY A 144 8.14 -16.48 -1.39
CA GLY A 144 7.18 -16.15 -0.33
C GLY A 144 6.82 -14.68 -0.24
N LYS A 145 7.32 -13.82 -1.14
CA LYS A 145 6.98 -12.39 -1.19
C LYS A 145 6.27 -12.02 -2.49
N LYS A 146 5.48 -10.96 -2.43
CA LYS A 146 4.68 -10.45 -3.56
C LYS A 146 5.22 -9.10 -4.03
N PRO A 147 6.21 -9.07 -4.94
CA PRO A 147 6.83 -7.84 -5.42
C PRO A 147 5.83 -6.90 -6.11
N VAL A 148 6.22 -5.65 -6.23
CA VAL A 148 5.51 -4.70 -7.09
C VAL A 148 5.85 -5.05 -8.54
N VAL A 149 4.84 -5.38 -9.35
CA VAL A 149 5.02 -5.75 -10.76
C VAL A 149 4.38 -4.69 -11.65
N ARG A 150 5.14 -4.23 -12.66
CA ARG A 150 4.66 -3.35 -13.73
C ARG A 150 4.92 -4.00 -15.07
N VAL A 151 3.94 -3.95 -15.95
CA VAL A 151 4.06 -4.49 -17.32
C VAL A 151 3.85 -3.35 -18.29
N GLN A 152 4.77 -3.21 -19.23
CA GLN A 152 4.72 -2.27 -20.34
C GLN A 152 4.59 -3.07 -21.63
N ILE A 153 3.72 -2.62 -22.53
CA ILE A 153 3.55 -3.19 -23.86
C ILE A 153 4.07 -2.19 -24.90
N VAL A 154 4.90 -2.69 -25.82
CA VAL A 154 5.38 -1.97 -27.00
C VAL A 154 4.84 -2.70 -28.22
N GLU A 155 4.12 -2.01 -29.09
CA GLU A 155 3.62 -2.56 -30.37
C GLU A 155 4.57 -2.19 -31.53
N VAL A 156 4.87 -3.17 -32.40
CA VAL A 156 5.74 -3.03 -33.57
C VAL A 156 5.08 -3.56 -34.84
#